data_0d3972107833f44ba2e0ab3a98ab1271
#
_entry.id   0d3972107833f44ba2e0ab3a98ab1271
#
_cell.length_a   1.000
_cell.length_b   1.000
_cell.length_c   1.000
_cell.angle_alpha   90.00
_cell.angle_beta   90.00
_cell.angle_gamma   90.00
#
_symmetry.space_group_name_H-M   'P 1'
#
loop_
_entity.id
_entity.type
_entity.pdbx_description
1 polymer ?
#
loop_
_entity_poly.entity_id
_entity_poly.type
_entity_poly.pdbx_seq_one_letter_code
_entity_poly.pdbx_strand_id
1 'polypeptide(L)'
;MKLLLTSGGITNKSIANALFDLVGKKPEDTSLVFIPPASNVEKGDKDWFINDLVNLKNLNLKEIDIADISAIDKKLWLPRMEDADVLFFEGGNSYHLMEWLNKSGLAQILPELLKTKVYVGLSAGSMVTGKDLALIQSQILYGEDWERKEDMVGLNFVDFYFFPHLNSPYFNLRKEDIIKEAVKNIKGKVFAMDDNSALKVIDGKIEIISEGKYLVFNE
;
A
#
# COMPACT_ATOMS: atom_id res chain seq x y z
N MET A 1 -4.49 -13.51 8.00
CA MET A 1 -4.17 -12.11 7.66
C MET A 1 -4.93 -11.73 6.39
N LYS A 2 -5.54 -10.54 6.35
CA LYS A 2 -6.36 -10.04 5.24
C LYS A 2 -5.72 -8.75 4.71
N LEU A 3 -5.30 -8.74 3.43
CA LEU A 3 -4.65 -7.60 2.80
C LEU A 3 -5.39 -7.22 1.52
N LEU A 4 -5.51 -5.92 1.27
CA LEU A 4 -5.89 -5.34 -0.02
C LEU A 4 -4.74 -4.43 -0.48
N LEU A 5 -3.99 -4.88 -1.47
CA LEU A 5 -2.83 -4.17 -2.00
C LEU A 5 -3.23 -3.48 -3.29
N THR A 6 -3.31 -2.16 -3.26
CA THR A 6 -3.80 -1.35 -4.37
C THR A 6 -2.68 -0.55 -5.01
N SER A 7 -2.81 -0.27 -6.30
CA SER A 7 -1.92 0.64 -7.01
C SER A 7 -2.33 2.10 -6.76
N GLY A 8 -3.55 2.47 -7.08
CA GLY A 8 -4.08 3.84 -6.97
C GLY A 8 -5.11 4.03 -5.85
N GLY A 9 -5.16 3.15 -4.83
CA GLY A 9 -6.17 3.24 -3.77
C GLY A 9 -7.52 2.64 -4.17
N ILE A 10 -8.61 3.17 -3.60
CA ILE A 10 -9.96 2.69 -3.88
C ILE A 10 -10.54 3.49 -5.05
N THR A 11 -10.15 3.16 -6.25
CA THR A 11 -10.46 3.92 -7.48
C THR A 11 -11.74 3.48 -8.19
N ASN A 12 -12.24 2.26 -7.89
CA ASN A 12 -13.40 1.68 -8.59
C ASN A 12 -14.23 0.77 -7.68
N LYS A 13 -15.39 0.33 -8.19
CA LYS A 13 -16.33 -0.48 -7.42
C LYS A 13 -15.79 -1.88 -7.08
N SER A 14 -15.03 -2.48 -7.98
CA SER A 14 -14.48 -3.83 -7.75
C SER A 14 -13.50 -3.83 -6.58
N ILE A 15 -12.63 -2.82 -6.48
CA ILE A 15 -11.71 -2.65 -5.36
C ILE A 15 -12.48 -2.33 -4.07
N ALA A 16 -13.49 -1.44 -4.12
CA ALA A 16 -14.34 -1.13 -2.97
C ALA A 16 -15.08 -2.37 -2.44
N ASN A 17 -15.65 -3.18 -3.35
CA ASN A 17 -16.32 -4.44 -2.97
C ASN A 17 -15.34 -5.41 -2.32
N ALA A 18 -14.12 -5.55 -2.87
CA ALA A 18 -13.08 -6.40 -2.28
C ALA A 18 -12.69 -5.95 -0.87
N LEU A 19 -12.64 -4.63 -0.60
CA LEU A 19 -12.43 -4.10 0.75
C LEU A 19 -13.53 -4.57 1.71
N PHE A 20 -14.81 -4.37 1.34
CA PHE A 20 -15.93 -4.73 2.22
C PHE A 20 -16.09 -6.25 2.39
N ASP A 21 -15.76 -7.05 1.37
CA ASP A 21 -15.67 -8.52 1.50
C ASP A 21 -14.61 -8.94 2.53
N LEU A 22 -13.45 -8.25 2.57
CA LEU A 22 -12.41 -8.52 3.56
C LEU A 22 -12.83 -8.11 4.97
N VAL A 23 -13.44 -6.91 5.10
CA VAL A 23 -13.93 -6.38 6.38
C VAL A 23 -15.09 -7.23 6.92
N GLY A 24 -16.02 -7.64 6.05
CA GLY A 24 -17.23 -8.40 6.43
C GLY A 24 -18.28 -7.53 7.10
N LYS A 25 -18.24 -6.20 6.90
CA LYS A 25 -19.21 -5.22 7.40
C LYS A 25 -19.69 -4.34 6.25
N LYS A 26 -20.81 -3.64 6.46
CA LYS A 26 -21.25 -2.59 5.54
C LYS A 26 -20.37 -1.35 5.68
N PRO A 27 -20.31 -0.48 4.63
CA PRO A 27 -19.56 0.77 4.71
C PRO A 27 -19.88 1.60 5.95
N GLU A 28 -21.17 1.83 6.22
CA GLU A 28 -21.67 2.63 7.34
C GLU A 28 -21.34 2.08 8.74
N ASP A 29 -20.88 0.82 8.82
CA ASP A 29 -20.46 0.15 10.05
C ASP A 29 -18.93 -0.02 10.14
N THR A 30 -18.19 0.40 9.09
CA THR A 30 -16.74 0.22 8.96
C THR A 30 -15.98 1.47 9.39
N SER A 31 -15.02 1.32 10.30
CA SER A 31 -14.08 2.36 10.70
C SER A 31 -12.70 2.16 10.06
N LEU A 32 -12.04 3.26 9.68
CA LEU A 32 -10.75 3.25 9.01
C LEU A 32 -9.79 4.24 9.66
N VAL A 33 -8.54 3.82 9.88
CA VAL A 33 -7.42 4.72 10.20
C VAL A 33 -6.52 4.87 8.98
N PHE A 34 -6.35 6.10 8.52
CA PHE A 34 -5.47 6.50 7.44
C PHE A 34 -4.08 6.85 8.01
N ILE A 35 -3.03 6.27 7.43
CA ILE A 35 -1.65 6.31 7.94
C ILE A 35 -0.74 6.94 6.87
N PRO A 36 -0.46 8.26 6.94
CA PRO A 36 0.13 9.05 5.86
C PRO A 36 1.66 9.15 5.79
N PRO A 37 2.52 8.56 6.63
CA PRO A 37 3.96 8.91 6.64
C PRO A 37 4.64 8.87 5.27
N ALA A 38 4.29 7.93 4.39
CA ALA A 38 4.88 7.82 3.06
C ALA A 38 4.78 9.14 2.25
N SER A 39 3.66 9.85 2.38
CA SER A 39 3.37 11.06 1.62
C SER A 39 4.06 12.31 2.18
N ASN A 40 4.49 12.30 3.46
CA ASN A 40 4.98 13.49 4.15
C ASN A 40 6.27 14.05 3.56
N VAL A 41 7.15 13.19 3.04
CA VAL A 41 8.44 13.60 2.46
C VAL A 41 8.36 13.98 0.99
N GLU A 42 7.27 13.61 0.33
CA GLU A 42 7.07 13.96 -1.07
C GLU A 42 6.87 15.47 -1.21
N LYS A 43 7.59 16.09 -2.14
CA LYS A 43 7.51 17.54 -2.40
C LYS A 43 6.50 17.84 -3.49
N GLY A 44 6.00 19.08 -3.51
CA GLY A 44 5.13 19.58 -4.57
C GLY A 44 3.66 19.48 -4.25
N ASP A 45 2.84 19.52 -5.29
CA ASP A 45 1.39 19.47 -5.20
C ASP A 45 0.88 18.17 -4.59
N LYS A 46 -0.13 18.28 -3.75
CA LYS A 46 -0.75 17.17 -3.01
C LYS A 46 -2.16 16.82 -3.46
N ASP A 47 -2.56 17.23 -4.67
CA ASP A 47 -3.89 16.92 -5.20
C ASP A 47 -4.15 15.40 -5.21
N TRP A 48 -3.14 14.59 -5.52
CA TRP A 48 -3.23 13.14 -5.46
C TRP A 48 -3.60 12.63 -4.05
N PHE A 49 -2.93 13.13 -3.00
CA PHE A 49 -3.21 12.79 -1.60
C PHE A 49 -4.61 13.23 -1.16
N ILE A 50 -5.03 14.43 -1.59
CA ILE A 50 -6.37 14.94 -1.32
C ILE A 50 -7.41 14.08 -2.03
N ASN A 51 -7.17 13.68 -3.28
CA ASN A 51 -8.05 12.80 -4.04
C ASN A 51 -8.21 11.43 -3.39
N ASP A 52 -7.15 10.87 -2.80
CA ASP A 52 -7.22 9.60 -2.07
C ASP A 52 -8.14 9.71 -0.85
N LEU A 53 -8.04 10.79 -0.08
CA LEU A 53 -8.97 11.07 1.02
C LEU A 53 -10.41 11.30 0.53
N VAL A 54 -10.60 11.95 -0.63
CA VAL A 54 -11.93 12.14 -1.25
C VAL A 54 -12.50 10.78 -1.67
N ASN A 55 -11.70 9.89 -2.27
CA ASN A 55 -12.12 8.55 -2.64
C ASN A 55 -12.57 7.75 -1.40
N LEU A 56 -11.81 7.80 -0.32
CA LEU A 56 -12.20 7.18 0.96
C LEU A 56 -13.49 7.78 1.52
N LYS A 57 -13.65 9.11 1.50
CA LYS A 57 -14.86 9.79 1.95
C LYS A 57 -16.11 9.34 1.18
N ASN A 58 -15.97 9.12 -0.13
CA ASN A 58 -17.05 8.67 -0.99
C ASN A 58 -17.53 7.23 -0.72
N LEU A 59 -16.77 6.45 0.06
CA LEU A 59 -17.19 5.13 0.52
C LEU A 59 -18.30 5.17 1.58
N ASN A 60 -18.58 6.35 2.17
CA ASN A 60 -19.56 6.53 3.25
C ASN A 60 -19.30 5.65 4.47
N LEU A 61 -18.03 5.58 4.89
CA LEU A 61 -17.61 4.85 6.07
C LEU A 61 -18.21 5.46 7.35
N LYS A 62 -18.34 4.64 8.39
CA LYS A 62 -18.71 5.10 9.74
C LYS A 62 -17.77 6.18 10.24
N GLU A 63 -16.47 5.99 10.03
CA GLU A 63 -15.42 6.89 10.51
C GLU A 63 -14.16 6.75 9.64
N ILE A 64 -13.51 7.89 9.38
CA ILE A 64 -12.15 7.96 8.82
C ILE A 64 -11.34 8.82 9.79
N ASP A 65 -10.42 8.20 10.51
CA ASP A 65 -9.45 8.90 11.36
C ASP A 65 -8.09 8.95 10.66
N ILE A 66 -7.24 9.93 11.02
CA ILE A 66 -5.90 10.09 10.46
C ILE A 66 -4.88 9.99 11.61
N ALA A 67 -4.02 8.98 11.54
CA ALA A 67 -2.97 8.76 12.55
C ALA A 67 -1.57 8.77 11.90
N ASP A 68 -0.92 9.91 11.99
CA ASP A 68 0.48 10.04 11.53
C ASP A 68 1.45 9.53 12.60
N ILE A 69 1.94 8.30 12.40
CA ILE A 69 2.88 7.64 13.31
C ILE A 69 4.26 8.31 13.36
N SER A 70 4.53 9.25 12.46
CA SER A 70 5.77 10.05 12.47
C SER A 70 5.65 11.33 13.29
N ALA A 71 4.42 11.77 13.58
CA ALA A 71 4.13 13.06 14.20
C ALA A 71 3.55 12.95 15.62
N ILE A 72 2.93 11.83 15.97
CA ILE A 72 2.27 11.65 17.27
C ILE A 72 2.78 10.41 18.02
N ASP A 73 2.78 10.49 19.34
CA ASP A 73 3.24 9.40 20.22
C ASP A 73 2.38 8.13 20.10
N LYS A 74 3.01 6.98 20.34
CA LYS A 74 2.35 5.65 20.33
C LYS A 74 1.08 5.61 21.18
N LYS A 75 1.07 6.23 22.35
CA LYS A 75 -0.11 6.30 23.24
C LYS A 75 -1.31 7.00 22.60
N LEU A 76 -1.11 7.80 21.55
CA LEU A 76 -2.17 8.51 20.84
C LEU A 76 -2.64 7.77 19.57
N TRP A 77 -1.74 7.11 18.85
CA TRP A 77 -2.13 6.42 17.61
C TRP A 77 -2.54 4.96 17.85
N LEU A 78 -1.97 4.26 18.84
CA LEU A 78 -2.25 2.84 19.03
C LEU A 78 -3.74 2.55 19.35
N PRO A 79 -4.41 3.25 20.28
CA PRO A 79 -5.83 3.01 20.53
C PRO A 79 -6.71 3.19 19.29
N ARG A 80 -6.40 4.17 18.45
CA ARG A 80 -7.13 4.40 17.17
C ARG A 80 -7.02 3.21 16.25
N MET A 81 -5.81 2.61 16.13
CA MET A 81 -5.59 1.41 15.33
C MET A 81 -6.23 0.16 15.91
N GLU A 82 -6.28 0.06 17.24
CA GLU A 82 -6.95 -1.03 17.94
C GLU A 82 -8.47 -1.00 17.78
N ASP A 83 -9.07 0.18 17.66
CA ASP A 83 -10.51 0.37 17.48
C ASP A 83 -10.97 0.29 16.02
N ALA A 84 -10.10 0.54 15.05
CA ALA A 84 -10.45 0.54 13.64
C ALA A 84 -10.62 -0.87 13.07
N ASP A 85 -11.42 -0.99 12.00
CA ASP A 85 -11.55 -2.21 11.20
C ASP A 85 -10.48 -2.29 10.11
N VAL A 86 -10.08 -1.13 9.59
CA VAL A 86 -9.17 -0.99 8.46
C VAL A 86 -7.97 -0.12 8.83
N LEU A 87 -6.76 -0.60 8.55
CA LEU A 87 -5.52 0.16 8.61
C LEU A 87 -5.08 0.47 7.17
N PHE A 88 -5.22 1.73 6.76
CA PHE A 88 -4.93 2.18 5.40
C PHE A 88 -3.58 2.90 5.35
N PHE A 89 -2.61 2.29 4.70
CA PHE A 89 -1.25 2.81 4.52
C PHE A 89 -1.15 3.54 3.19
N GLU A 90 -0.91 4.83 3.25
CA GLU A 90 -0.88 5.75 2.12
C GLU A 90 0.33 5.53 1.20
N GLY A 91 0.21 6.06 -0.02
CA GLY A 91 1.26 6.13 -1.01
C GLY A 91 2.30 7.22 -0.74
N GLY A 92 3.36 7.22 -1.54
CA GLY A 92 4.50 8.14 -1.45
C GLY A 92 5.82 7.37 -1.39
N ASN A 93 6.73 7.75 -0.50
CA ASN A 93 8.05 7.14 -0.38
C ASN A 93 8.01 5.87 0.48
N SER A 94 8.32 4.73 -0.13
CA SER A 94 8.27 3.41 0.54
C SER A 94 9.36 3.24 1.60
N TYR A 95 10.54 3.82 1.40
CA TYR A 95 11.62 3.78 2.39
C TYR A 95 11.28 4.59 3.63
N HIS A 96 10.74 5.79 3.46
CA HIS A 96 10.31 6.63 4.56
C HIS A 96 9.17 5.98 5.36
N LEU A 97 8.21 5.37 4.65
CA LEU A 97 7.15 4.60 5.31
C LEU A 97 7.73 3.48 6.16
N MET A 98 8.62 2.66 5.58
CA MET A 98 9.20 1.52 6.30
C MET A 98 10.07 1.96 7.48
N GLU A 99 10.79 3.07 7.32
CA GLU A 99 11.56 3.67 8.42
C GLU A 99 10.66 4.04 9.60
N TRP A 100 9.53 4.71 9.36
CA TRP A 100 8.60 5.08 10.43
C TRP A 100 7.81 3.91 10.98
N LEU A 101 7.47 2.92 10.18
CA LEU A 101 6.91 1.65 10.68
C LEU A 101 7.84 1.01 11.72
N ASN A 102 9.14 1.02 11.47
CA ASN A 102 10.13 0.50 12.41
C ASN A 102 10.35 1.44 13.62
N LYS A 103 10.57 2.74 13.40
CA LYS A 103 10.83 3.72 14.47
C LYS A 103 9.69 3.87 15.46
N SER A 104 8.45 3.86 14.98
CA SER A 104 7.26 3.94 15.83
C SER A 104 6.97 2.65 16.60
N GLY A 105 7.56 1.53 16.17
CA GLY A 105 7.27 0.20 16.69
C GLY A 105 5.98 -0.42 16.12
N LEU A 106 5.37 0.20 15.10
CA LEU A 106 4.16 -0.33 14.48
C LEU A 106 4.44 -1.63 13.72
N ALA A 107 5.58 -1.72 13.01
CA ALA A 107 5.93 -2.94 12.26
C ALA A 107 5.91 -4.21 13.14
N GLN A 108 6.34 -4.09 14.41
CA GLN A 108 6.41 -5.23 15.34
C GLN A 108 5.04 -5.68 15.83
N ILE A 109 4.05 -4.78 15.91
CA ILE A 109 2.71 -5.10 16.42
C ILE A 109 1.68 -5.33 15.30
N LEU A 110 1.96 -4.95 14.06
CA LEU A 110 1.07 -5.17 12.92
C LEU A 110 0.61 -6.63 12.78
N PRO A 111 1.46 -7.67 12.92
CA PRO A 111 1.00 -9.05 12.82
C PRO A 111 -0.11 -9.40 13.83
N GLU A 112 -0.08 -8.81 15.03
CA GLU A 112 -1.13 -9.02 16.03
C GLU A 112 -2.41 -8.25 15.67
N LEU A 113 -2.30 -6.99 15.30
CA LEU A 113 -3.43 -6.17 14.86
C LEU A 113 -4.17 -6.81 13.67
N LEU A 114 -3.42 -7.34 12.71
CA LEU A 114 -3.95 -7.94 11.48
C LEU A 114 -4.57 -9.32 11.66
N LYS A 115 -4.65 -9.86 12.88
CA LYS A 115 -5.50 -11.01 13.18
C LYS A 115 -6.99 -10.69 13.06
N THR A 116 -7.36 -9.45 13.32
CA THR A 116 -8.77 -9.00 13.33
C THR A 116 -9.05 -7.87 12.34
N LYS A 117 -8.02 -7.16 11.87
CA LYS A 117 -8.15 -5.98 11.01
C LYS A 117 -7.72 -6.27 9.58
N VAL A 118 -8.16 -5.42 8.66
CA VAL A 118 -7.77 -5.46 7.25
C VAL A 118 -6.64 -4.45 7.02
N TYR A 119 -5.54 -4.90 6.44
CA TYR A 119 -4.49 -4.04 5.89
C TYR A 119 -4.90 -3.56 4.51
N VAL A 120 -4.88 -2.27 4.27
CA VAL A 120 -4.98 -1.71 2.93
C VAL A 120 -3.70 -0.94 2.63
N GLY A 121 -3.02 -1.29 1.54
CA GLY A 121 -1.88 -0.54 1.03
C GLY A 121 -2.25 0.21 -0.23
N LEU A 122 -1.81 1.46 -0.35
CA LEU A 122 -1.81 2.23 -1.59
C LEU A 122 -0.37 2.44 -2.02
N SER A 123 0.00 2.06 -3.26
CA SER A 123 1.34 2.29 -3.83
C SER A 123 2.45 1.86 -2.88
N ALA A 124 3.17 2.80 -2.25
CA ALA A 124 4.19 2.53 -1.23
C ALA A 124 3.69 1.63 -0.10
N GLY A 125 2.45 1.87 0.38
CA GLY A 125 1.81 1.01 1.38
C GLY A 125 1.62 -0.44 0.92
N SER A 126 1.47 -0.67 -0.39
CA SER A 126 1.46 -2.02 -0.97
C SER A 126 2.87 -2.60 -1.11
N MET A 127 3.83 -1.79 -1.57
CA MET A 127 5.21 -2.23 -1.81
C MET A 127 5.90 -2.71 -0.53
N VAL A 128 5.70 -2.03 0.60
CA VAL A 128 6.34 -2.39 1.89
C VAL A 128 5.88 -3.73 2.45
N THR A 129 4.83 -4.35 1.91
CA THR A 129 4.36 -5.67 2.36
C THR A 129 5.25 -6.82 1.93
N GLY A 130 6.11 -6.63 0.93
CA GLY A 130 7.07 -7.60 0.45
C GLY A 130 8.18 -7.92 1.45
N LYS A 131 9.05 -8.84 1.06
CA LYS A 131 10.22 -9.24 1.87
C LYS A 131 11.26 -8.13 1.99
N ASP A 132 11.47 -7.42 0.90
CA ASP A 132 12.38 -6.27 0.78
C ASP A 132 11.75 -5.23 -0.16
N LEU A 133 12.39 -4.06 -0.31
CA LEU A 133 11.85 -2.96 -1.12
C LEU A 133 12.41 -2.92 -2.54
N ALA A 134 13.12 -3.98 -2.98
CA ALA A 134 13.70 -4.06 -4.32
C ALA A 134 14.41 -2.76 -4.73
N LEU A 135 15.40 -2.32 -3.96
CA LEU A 135 16.07 -1.00 -4.03
C LEU A 135 16.39 -0.53 -5.45
N ILE A 136 17.02 -1.40 -6.25
CA ILE A 136 17.42 -1.03 -7.63
C ILE A 136 16.19 -0.72 -8.49
N GLN A 137 15.15 -1.54 -8.40
CA GLN A 137 13.91 -1.36 -9.17
C GLN A 137 13.13 -0.13 -8.68
N SER A 138 13.10 0.10 -7.37
CA SER A 138 12.48 1.28 -6.77
C SER A 138 13.18 2.57 -7.24
N GLN A 139 14.49 2.61 -7.29
CA GLN A 139 15.25 3.75 -7.82
C GLN A 139 15.00 3.95 -9.33
N ILE A 140 15.02 2.88 -10.14
CA ILE A 140 14.81 2.98 -11.58
C ILE A 140 13.36 3.39 -11.91
N LEU A 141 12.39 2.74 -11.30
CA LEU A 141 10.98 2.90 -11.67
C LEU A 141 10.30 4.08 -10.97
N TYR A 142 10.68 4.39 -9.74
CA TYR A 142 9.98 5.38 -8.92
C TYR A 142 10.81 6.62 -8.61
N GLY A 143 12.11 6.61 -8.96
CA GLY A 143 13.00 7.72 -8.67
C GLY A 143 13.12 7.97 -7.16
N GLU A 144 12.85 6.95 -6.35
CA GLU A 144 13.02 7.03 -4.90
C GLU A 144 14.51 7.19 -4.59
N ASP A 145 14.98 8.42 -4.59
CA ASP A 145 16.35 8.79 -4.24
C ASP A 145 16.44 8.82 -2.72
N TRP A 146 16.87 7.70 -2.18
CA TRP A 146 17.23 7.59 -0.79
C TRP A 146 18.75 7.36 -0.70
N GLU A 147 19.42 8.08 0.16
CA GLU A 147 20.89 7.99 0.34
C GLU A 147 21.38 6.59 0.76
N ARG A 148 20.49 5.62 0.86
CA ARG A 148 20.80 4.25 1.24
C ARG A 148 21.30 3.44 0.04
N LYS A 149 22.30 2.60 0.30
CA LYS A 149 22.92 1.70 -0.70
C LYS A 149 22.50 0.26 -0.55
N GLU A 150 21.67 -0.07 0.46
CA GLU A 150 21.27 -1.42 0.80
C GLU A 150 19.74 -1.55 0.77
N ASP A 151 19.24 -2.71 0.34
CA ASP A 151 17.82 -3.01 0.42
C ASP A 151 17.33 -2.93 1.86
N MET A 152 16.19 -2.32 2.05
CA MET A 152 15.50 -2.29 3.32
C MET A 152 14.61 -3.53 3.41
N VAL A 153 14.62 -4.20 4.55
CA VAL A 153 13.70 -5.28 4.85
C VAL A 153 12.28 -4.73 4.91
N GLY A 154 11.36 -5.34 4.15
CA GLY A 154 9.93 -5.02 4.18
C GLY A 154 9.22 -5.70 5.35
N LEU A 155 7.88 -5.61 5.37
CA LEU A 155 7.06 -6.25 6.41
C LEU A 155 7.00 -7.78 6.29
N ASN A 156 7.40 -8.33 5.15
CA ASN A 156 7.40 -9.77 4.87
C ASN A 156 6.04 -10.46 5.08
N PHE A 157 4.96 -9.78 4.68
CA PHE A 157 3.59 -10.31 4.74
C PHE A 157 3.24 -11.14 3.51
N VAL A 158 3.95 -10.89 2.40
CA VAL A 158 3.79 -11.57 1.12
C VAL A 158 5.15 -11.99 0.55
N ASP A 159 5.17 -13.04 -0.27
CA ASP A 159 6.38 -13.60 -0.92
C ASP A 159 6.53 -13.16 -2.38
N PHE A 160 5.90 -12.05 -2.74
CA PHE A 160 5.96 -11.45 -4.07
C PHE A 160 6.27 -9.95 -3.98
N TYR A 161 6.60 -9.35 -5.13
CA TYR A 161 6.76 -7.90 -5.27
C TYR A 161 5.53 -7.27 -5.91
N PHE A 162 5.09 -6.16 -5.35
CA PHE A 162 3.99 -5.35 -5.88
C PHE A 162 4.55 -4.09 -6.53
N PHE A 163 4.34 -3.91 -7.84
CA PHE A 163 4.76 -2.72 -8.58
C PHE A 163 3.54 -1.94 -9.05
N PRO A 164 3.26 -0.80 -8.40
CA PRO A 164 2.11 0.04 -8.72
C PRO A 164 2.33 0.91 -9.96
N HIS A 165 1.23 1.52 -10.43
CA HIS A 165 1.16 2.55 -11.45
C HIS A 165 1.60 2.10 -12.86
N LEU A 166 1.38 0.84 -13.22
CA LEU A 166 1.62 0.33 -14.57
C LEU A 166 0.92 1.23 -15.60
N ASN A 167 1.68 1.72 -16.58
CA ASN A 167 1.22 2.60 -17.66
C ASN A 167 0.58 3.93 -17.21
N SER A 168 0.76 4.34 -15.95
CA SER A 168 0.23 5.61 -15.47
C SER A 168 0.79 6.78 -16.29
N PRO A 169 -0.05 7.78 -16.66
CA PRO A 169 0.39 8.95 -17.41
C PRO A 169 1.29 9.89 -16.57
N TYR A 170 1.24 9.76 -15.23
CA TYR A 170 2.02 10.59 -14.31
C TYR A 170 3.44 10.07 -14.10
N PHE A 171 3.73 8.84 -14.55
CA PHE A 171 5.00 8.17 -14.28
C PHE A 171 5.59 7.55 -15.57
N ASN A 172 6.47 8.29 -16.24
CA ASN A 172 7.01 7.91 -17.53
C ASN A 172 7.81 6.60 -17.54
N LEU A 173 8.39 6.20 -16.41
CA LEU A 173 9.22 5.00 -16.30
C LEU A 173 8.44 3.73 -15.94
N ARG A 174 7.11 3.80 -15.86
CA ARG A 174 6.25 2.64 -15.48
C ARG A 174 5.53 2.02 -16.68
N LYS A 175 6.19 2.07 -17.85
CA LYS A 175 5.73 1.39 -19.04
C LYS A 175 6.06 -0.11 -18.96
N GLU A 176 5.24 -0.91 -19.65
CA GLU A 176 5.35 -2.37 -19.65
C GLU A 176 6.75 -2.88 -20.02
N ASP A 177 7.36 -2.32 -21.08
CA ASP A 177 8.69 -2.68 -21.54
C ASP A 177 9.79 -2.32 -20.53
N ILE A 178 9.67 -1.17 -19.86
CA ILE A 178 10.62 -0.72 -18.84
C ILE A 178 10.51 -1.60 -17.59
N ILE A 179 9.28 -1.88 -17.12
CA ILE A 179 9.07 -2.77 -15.98
C ILE A 179 9.60 -4.17 -16.29
N LYS A 180 9.30 -4.71 -17.48
CA LYS A 180 9.78 -6.02 -17.91
C LYS A 180 11.31 -6.12 -17.87
N GLU A 181 12.01 -5.06 -18.25
CA GLU A 181 13.47 -5.02 -18.15
C GLU A 181 13.94 -4.95 -16.71
N ALA A 182 13.34 -4.07 -15.90
CA ALA A 182 13.72 -3.87 -14.50
C ALA A 182 13.55 -5.14 -13.64
N VAL A 183 12.55 -5.99 -13.93
CA VAL A 183 12.25 -7.18 -13.12
C VAL A 183 13.03 -8.43 -13.53
N LYS A 184 13.83 -8.40 -14.60
CA LYS A 184 14.58 -9.58 -15.09
C LYS A 184 15.46 -10.24 -14.04
N ASN A 185 16.00 -9.46 -13.12
CA ASN A 185 16.92 -9.95 -12.08
C ASN A 185 16.23 -10.17 -10.73
N ILE A 186 14.92 -9.94 -10.65
CA ILE A 186 14.16 -10.24 -9.43
C ILE A 186 13.91 -11.75 -9.35
N LYS A 187 14.34 -12.35 -8.22
CA LYS A 187 14.00 -13.72 -7.88
C LYS A 187 12.70 -13.72 -7.07
N GLY A 188 11.60 -13.99 -7.74
CA GLY A 188 10.29 -14.04 -7.11
C GLY A 188 9.20 -13.42 -8.00
N LYS A 189 7.97 -13.79 -7.74
CA LYS A 189 6.81 -13.31 -8.48
C LYS A 189 6.66 -11.80 -8.36
N VAL A 190 6.35 -11.13 -9.47
CA VAL A 190 6.10 -9.68 -9.51
C VAL A 190 4.73 -9.42 -10.09
N PHE A 191 3.93 -8.64 -9.38
CA PHE A 191 2.67 -8.12 -9.87
C PHE A 191 2.84 -6.63 -10.21
N ALA A 192 2.75 -6.27 -11.48
CA ALA A 192 2.71 -4.88 -11.93
C ALA A 192 1.24 -4.51 -12.22
N MET A 193 0.73 -3.54 -11.47
CA MET A 193 -0.69 -3.19 -11.43
C MET A 193 -0.90 -1.74 -11.86
N ASP A 194 -1.90 -1.50 -12.72
CA ASP A 194 -2.35 -0.14 -13.00
C ASP A 194 -3.24 0.41 -11.86
N ASP A 195 -3.60 1.70 -11.94
CA ASP A 195 -4.33 2.40 -10.87
C ASP A 195 -5.79 1.94 -10.71
N ASN A 196 -6.28 1.04 -11.57
CA ASN A 196 -7.58 0.39 -11.47
C ASN A 196 -7.51 -1.06 -11.01
N SER A 197 -6.37 -1.47 -10.47
CA SER A 197 -6.09 -2.86 -10.12
C SER A 197 -5.54 -3.00 -8.69
N ALA A 198 -5.85 -4.14 -8.07
CA ALA A 198 -5.46 -4.50 -6.72
C ALA A 198 -5.24 -6.00 -6.57
N LEU A 199 -4.56 -6.41 -5.51
CA LEU A 199 -4.49 -7.79 -5.03
C LEU A 199 -5.24 -7.91 -3.71
N LYS A 200 -6.22 -8.80 -3.65
CA LYS A 200 -6.86 -9.26 -2.43
C LYS A 200 -6.14 -10.51 -1.95
N VAL A 201 -5.59 -10.46 -0.74
CA VAL A 201 -4.81 -11.56 -0.18
C VAL A 201 -5.45 -12.02 1.13
N ILE A 202 -5.78 -13.30 1.23
CA ILE A 202 -6.32 -13.92 2.45
C ILE A 202 -5.46 -15.14 2.77
N ASP A 203 -4.71 -15.06 3.86
CA ASP A 203 -3.84 -16.15 4.34
C ASP A 203 -2.94 -16.73 3.22
N GLY A 204 -2.32 -15.83 2.45
CA GLY A 204 -1.43 -16.15 1.32
C GLY A 204 -2.13 -16.50 0.01
N LYS A 205 -3.46 -16.66 -0.02
CA LYS A 205 -4.21 -16.85 -1.28
C LYS A 205 -4.44 -15.49 -1.94
N ILE A 206 -4.05 -15.40 -3.22
CA ILE A 206 -4.08 -14.17 -4.01
C ILE A 206 -5.28 -14.23 -4.97
N GLU A 207 -6.06 -13.15 -4.97
CA GLU A 207 -7.11 -12.87 -5.96
C GLU A 207 -6.79 -11.53 -6.62
N ILE A 208 -6.75 -11.49 -7.96
CA ILE A 208 -6.54 -10.26 -8.71
C ILE A 208 -7.89 -9.57 -8.90
N ILE A 209 -7.99 -8.33 -8.45
CA ILE A 209 -9.16 -7.46 -8.62
C ILE A 209 -8.78 -6.36 -9.60
N SER A 210 -9.40 -6.32 -10.78
CA SER A 210 -8.99 -5.35 -11.80
C SER A 210 -10.15 -4.93 -12.70
N GLU A 211 -10.30 -3.64 -12.90
CA GLU A 211 -11.07 -3.00 -13.97
C GLU A 211 -10.14 -2.37 -15.03
N GLY A 212 -8.85 -2.64 -14.94
CA GLY A 212 -7.79 -2.10 -15.79
C GLY A 212 -6.82 -3.17 -16.30
N LYS A 213 -5.53 -2.85 -16.25
CA LYS A 213 -4.45 -3.72 -16.76
C LYS A 213 -3.49 -4.12 -15.64
N TYR A 214 -3.11 -5.38 -15.66
CA TYR A 214 -2.03 -5.89 -14.81
C TYR A 214 -1.11 -6.84 -15.60
N LEU A 215 0.09 -7.04 -15.09
CA LEU A 215 1.06 -8.00 -15.60
C LEU A 215 1.63 -8.82 -14.44
N VAL A 216 1.94 -10.08 -14.72
CA VAL A 216 2.60 -10.98 -13.77
C VAL A 216 3.89 -11.47 -14.41
N PHE A 217 4.98 -11.38 -13.65
CA PHE A 217 6.31 -11.82 -14.09
C PHE A 217 6.87 -12.83 -13.10
N ASN A 218 7.80 -13.65 -13.57
CA ASN A 218 8.57 -14.62 -12.79
C ASN A 218 7.65 -15.62 -12.04
N GLU A 219 6.69 -16.19 -12.73
CA GLU A 219 5.78 -17.22 -12.22
C GLU A 219 6.49 -18.53 -11.82
#